data_a774109c0e65cc20ade05d71259d5b00
#
_entry.id   a774109c0e65cc20ade05d71259d5b00
#
_cell.length_a   1.000
_cell.length_b   1.000
_cell.length_c   1.000
_cell.angle_alpha   90.00
_cell.angle_beta   90.00
_cell.angle_gamma   90.00
#
_symmetry.space_group_name_H-M   'P 1'
#
loop_
_entity.id
_entity.type
_entity.pdbx_description
1 polymer ?
#
loop_
_entity_poly.entity_id
_entity_poly.type
_entity_poly.pdbx_seq_one_letter_code
_entity_poly.pdbx_strand_id
1 'polypeptide(L)'
;MKHVRLIRHGESAANAGQATLDHSTIPLTPKGFEQAHLLALSFNHPPALIVASPFTRAHSTAMATAAVFPHIPFETWPIQEFTYLEPARCTSTTVADRREWVEAYWAKADPGFTDGEGAESFLDFIARAQSFLECLAEHPAQNIVTYSHGQFINAVAWLIERKPLGIDGGAMVDWREYEIANHVPNCGQCLLSIDPEKAGWRVSRSATKEPRMDATWRVPGRAYQVTRDPERLLIEERAETLAAAGYPPPDEDPAMYTEQILKETRATARSSQVGSVIENTPSELSAREVCQVLREVTFERRTMTKVSQASWDEIYAGHFVVSVEGWRISIYNDCDTLDYCEECVSPEGRRWSFDAGDRFGTDPTALLSTWEHQTLERLLKAL
;
A
#
# COMPACT_ATOMS: atom_id res chain seq x y z
N MET A 1 13.02 -15.29 -25.10
CA MET A 1 13.24 -14.81 -23.70
C MET A 1 11.91 -14.38 -23.14
N LYS A 2 11.52 -14.90 -21.98
CA LYS A 2 10.28 -14.51 -21.29
C LYS A 2 10.60 -13.47 -20.22
N HIS A 3 9.77 -12.43 -20.12
CA HIS A 3 9.84 -11.38 -19.13
C HIS A 3 8.55 -11.33 -18.33
N VAL A 4 8.64 -11.31 -17.02
CA VAL A 4 7.50 -11.20 -16.12
C VAL A 4 7.74 -10.05 -15.16
N ARG A 5 6.75 -9.20 -15.02
CA ARG A 5 6.77 -8.07 -14.10
C ARG A 5 5.82 -8.38 -12.95
N LEU A 6 6.38 -8.64 -11.77
CA LEU A 6 5.61 -8.82 -10.54
C LEU A 6 5.42 -7.46 -9.89
N ILE A 7 4.19 -7.10 -9.57
CA ILE A 7 3.80 -5.78 -9.04
C ILE A 7 3.00 -5.98 -7.77
N ARG A 8 3.41 -5.33 -6.67
CA ARG A 8 2.60 -5.27 -5.46
C ARG A 8 1.41 -4.34 -5.72
N HIS A 9 0.24 -4.68 -5.18
CA HIS A 9 -0.96 -3.85 -5.25
C HIS A 9 -0.71 -2.42 -4.73
N GLY A 10 -1.53 -1.47 -5.17
CA GLY A 10 -1.58 -0.10 -4.64
C GLY A 10 -1.96 -0.08 -3.16
N GLU A 11 -1.81 1.07 -2.51
CA GLU A 11 -2.15 1.22 -1.09
C GLU A 11 -3.57 0.75 -0.80
N SER A 12 -3.72 -0.11 0.20
CA SER A 12 -5.01 -0.65 0.64
C SER A 12 -5.44 -0.06 1.98
N ALA A 13 -6.71 -0.24 2.34
CA ALA A 13 -7.23 0.17 3.65
C ALA A 13 -6.41 -0.40 4.82
N ALA A 14 -5.91 -1.65 4.70
CA ALA A 14 -5.01 -2.24 5.69
C ALA A 14 -3.65 -1.56 5.74
N ASN A 15 -3.07 -1.15 4.60
CA ASN A 15 -1.82 -0.39 4.58
C ASN A 15 -2.00 1.00 5.21
N ALA A 16 -3.19 1.58 5.10
CA ALA A 16 -3.55 2.84 5.75
C ALA A 16 -3.97 2.65 7.24
N GLY A 17 -3.62 1.54 7.88
CA GLY A 17 -3.88 1.28 9.29
C GLY A 17 -5.32 0.97 9.68
N GLN A 18 -6.24 0.84 8.72
CA GLN A 18 -7.65 0.58 9.00
C GLN A 18 -7.88 -0.88 9.44
N ALA A 19 -8.75 -1.08 10.41
CA ALA A 19 -9.24 -2.41 10.75
C ALA A 19 -10.00 -3.03 9.58
N THR A 20 -9.80 -4.31 9.33
CA THR A 20 -10.34 -5.01 8.17
C THR A 20 -11.26 -6.14 8.59
N LEU A 21 -12.36 -6.33 7.84
CA LEU A 21 -13.33 -7.38 8.10
C LEU A 21 -12.92 -8.72 7.49
N ASP A 22 -12.43 -8.68 6.25
CA ASP A 22 -12.01 -9.85 5.49
C ASP A 22 -10.75 -9.52 4.69
N HIS A 23 -9.69 -10.31 4.89
CA HIS A 23 -8.39 -10.12 4.27
C HIS A 23 -8.41 -10.21 2.74
N SER A 24 -9.39 -10.91 2.15
CA SER A 24 -9.53 -11.08 0.70
C SER A 24 -10.19 -9.88 0.01
N THR A 25 -11.09 -9.18 0.72
CA THR A 25 -11.92 -8.10 0.18
C THR A 25 -11.45 -6.69 0.55
N ILE A 26 -10.27 -6.54 1.15
CA ILE A 26 -9.69 -5.24 1.51
C ILE A 26 -9.57 -4.36 0.26
N PRO A 27 -10.23 -3.17 0.22
CA PRO A 27 -10.19 -2.28 -0.93
C PRO A 27 -8.88 -1.47 -1.00
N LEU A 28 -8.61 -0.89 -2.17
CA LEU A 28 -7.63 0.18 -2.30
C LEU A 28 -8.14 1.46 -1.64
N THR A 29 -7.20 2.29 -1.16
CA THR A 29 -7.48 3.68 -0.80
C THR A 29 -7.56 4.56 -2.06
N PRO A 30 -8.06 5.81 -1.98
CA PRO A 30 -7.95 6.76 -3.09
C PRO A 30 -6.52 6.91 -3.61
N LYS A 31 -5.53 6.95 -2.73
CA LYS A 31 -4.09 6.97 -3.08
C LYS A 31 -3.68 5.68 -3.80
N GLY A 32 -4.18 4.52 -3.37
CA GLY A 32 -3.91 3.24 -4.03
C GLY A 32 -4.48 3.18 -5.45
N PHE A 33 -5.65 3.76 -5.70
CA PHE A 33 -6.20 3.90 -7.06
C PHE A 33 -5.36 4.85 -7.92
N GLU A 34 -4.89 5.96 -7.39
CA GLU A 34 -3.99 6.88 -8.08
C GLU A 34 -2.66 6.20 -8.44
N GLN A 35 -2.06 5.48 -7.49
CA GLN A 35 -0.85 4.69 -7.72
C GLN A 35 -1.05 3.66 -8.85
N ALA A 36 -2.18 2.94 -8.85
CA ALA A 36 -2.52 1.97 -9.88
C ALA A 36 -2.67 2.62 -11.25
N HIS A 37 -3.30 3.79 -11.33
CA HIS A 37 -3.48 4.54 -12.57
C HIS A 37 -2.14 5.05 -13.12
N LEU A 38 -1.30 5.68 -12.30
CA LEU A 38 0.03 6.14 -12.70
C LEU A 38 0.91 4.98 -13.17
N LEU A 39 0.84 3.84 -12.49
CA LEU A 39 1.52 2.62 -12.91
C LEU A 39 1.04 2.15 -14.29
N ALA A 40 -0.27 2.10 -14.52
CA ALA A 40 -0.84 1.69 -15.81
C ALA A 40 -0.37 2.59 -16.96
N LEU A 41 -0.29 3.90 -16.72
CA LEU A 41 0.23 4.87 -17.70
C LEU A 41 1.74 4.76 -17.93
N SER A 42 2.49 4.14 -17.01
CA SER A 42 3.96 3.97 -17.14
C SER A 42 4.38 2.87 -18.11
N PHE A 43 3.44 2.07 -18.61
CA PHE A 43 3.74 1.01 -19.57
C PHE A 43 3.98 1.58 -20.96
N ASN A 44 5.20 1.48 -21.47
CA ASN A 44 5.56 1.91 -22.83
C ASN A 44 4.99 1.00 -23.93
N HIS A 45 4.71 -0.26 -23.59
CA HIS A 45 4.18 -1.27 -24.52
C HIS A 45 3.16 -2.14 -23.80
N PRO A 46 2.11 -2.60 -24.51
CA PRO A 46 1.14 -3.52 -23.93
C PRO A 46 1.79 -4.82 -23.50
N PRO A 47 1.42 -5.40 -22.35
CA PRO A 47 1.80 -6.76 -22.00
C PRO A 47 1.10 -7.76 -22.95
N ALA A 48 1.57 -9.00 -22.98
CA ALA A 48 0.87 -10.08 -23.70
C ALA A 48 -0.18 -10.77 -22.83
N LEU A 49 -0.08 -10.61 -21.50
CA LEU A 49 -1.02 -11.16 -20.52
C LEU A 49 -0.98 -10.30 -19.26
N ILE A 50 -2.16 -10.07 -18.68
CA ILE A 50 -2.34 -9.48 -17.35
C ILE A 50 -2.83 -10.59 -16.42
N VAL A 51 -2.14 -10.77 -15.29
CA VAL A 51 -2.50 -11.74 -14.25
C VAL A 51 -2.73 -11.00 -12.94
N ALA A 52 -3.78 -11.34 -12.21
CA ALA A 52 -4.07 -10.76 -10.91
C ALA A 52 -4.31 -11.81 -9.84
N SER A 53 -3.95 -11.47 -8.60
CA SER A 53 -4.41 -12.18 -7.42
C SER A 53 -5.94 -12.06 -7.29
N PRO A 54 -6.63 -13.07 -6.72
CA PRO A 54 -8.06 -12.97 -6.44
C PRO A 54 -8.42 -11.93 -5.37
N PHE A 55 -7.46 -11.44 -4.58
CA PHE A 55 -7.71 -10.45 -3.55
C PHE A 55 -8.01 -9.07 -4.15
N THR A 56 -9.09 -8.45 -3.67
CA THR A 56 -9.66 -7.20 -4.21
C THR A 56 -8.63 -6.13 -4.49
N ARG A 57 -7.70 -5.84 -3.55
CA ARG A 57 -6.69 -4.79 -3.72
C ARG A 57 -5.74 -5.03 -4.90
N ALA A 58 -5.33 -6.28 -5.12
CA ALA A 58 -4.46 -6.61 -6.26
C ALA A 58 -5.25 -6.65 -7.57
N HIS A 59 -6.45 -7.20 -7.54
CA HIS A 59 -7.35 -7.22 -8.68
C HIS A 59 -7.70 -5.79 -9.14
N SER A 60 -8.07 -4.90 -8.20
CA SER A 60 -8.36 -3.49 -8.52
C SER A 60 -7.14 -2.73 -9.07
N THR A 61 -5.93 -3.05 -8.60
CA THR A 61 -4.69 -2.49 -9.16
C THR A 61 -4.49 -2.94 -10.61
N ALA A 62 -4.74 -4.22 -10.91
CA ALA A 62 -4.63 -4.78 -12.26
C ALA A 62 -5.64 -4.18 -13.22
N MET A 63 -6.86 -3.89 -12.75
CA MET A 63 -7.94 -3.31 -13.55
C MET A 63 -7.57 -1.96 -14.16
N ALA A 64 -6.75 -1.14 -13.49
CA ALA A 64 -6.24 0.09 -14.07
C ALA A 64 -5.42 -0.16 -15.35
N THR A 65 -4.57 -1.20 -15.34
CA THR A 65 -3.81 -1.60 -16.54
C THR A 65 -4.70 -2.25 -17.61
N ALA A 66 -5.68 -3.08 -17.21
CA ALA A 66 -6.64 -3.66 -18.13
C ALA A 66 -7.49 -2.58 -18.85
N ALA A 67 -7.83 -1.49 -18.16
CA ALA A 67 -8.53 -0.35 -18.77
C ALA A 67 -7.67 0.37 -19.83
N VAL A 68 -6.36 0.48 -19.64
CA VAL A 68 -5.43 1.04 -20.64
C VAL A 68 -5.24 0.09 -21.81
N PHE A 69 -5.29 -1.22 -21.59
CA PHE A 69 -5.06 -2.27 -22.58
C PHE A 69 -6.24 -3.26 -22.69
N PRO A 70 -7.44 -2.84 -23.12
CA PRO A 70 -8.67 -3.62 -23.02
C PRO A 70 -8.70 -4.89 -23.88
N HIS A 71 -7.77 -5.05 -24.81
CA HIS A 71 -7.68 -6.23 -25.69
C HIS A 71 -6.69 -7.28 -25.18
N ILE A 72 -6.00 -7.03 -24.07
CA ILE A 72 -5.04 -7.96 -23.50
C ILE A 72 -5.78 -8.98 -22.62
N PRO A 73 -5.50 -10.29 -22.77
CA PRO A 73 -6.08 -11.31 -21.92
C PRO A 73 -5.81 -11.01 -20.43
N PHE A 74 -6.85 -11.19 -19.60
CA PHE A 74 -6.80 -11.02 -18.17
C PHE A 74 -7.13 -12.34 -17.47
N GLU A 75 -6.25 -12.79 -16.58
CA GLU A 75 -6.42 -14.04 -15.84
C GLU A 75 -6.27 -13.81 -14.33
N THR A 76 -7.01 -14.60 -13.53
CA THR A 76 -6.86 -14.62 -12.08
C THR A 76 -6.16 -15.90 -11.66
N TRP A 77 -5.00 -15.75 -11.00
CA TRP A 77 -4.19 -16.86 -10.53
C TRP A 77 -4.08 -16.88 -9.00
N PRO A 78 -3.78 -18.03 -8.36
CA PRO A 78 -3.67 -18.16 -6.91
C PRO A 78 -2.36 -17.55 -6.38
N ILE A 79 -2.17 -16.25 -6.60
CA ILE A 79 -1.00 -15.47 -6.21
C ILE A 79 -1.33 -14.45 -5.11
N GLN A 80 -2.29 -14.82 -4.23
CA GLN A 80 -2.70 -14.03 -3.09
C GLN A 80 -1.61 -13.96 -2.00
N GLU A 81 -1.79 -13.02 -1.07
CA GLU A 81 -0.89 -12.84 0.06
C GLU A 81 -0.87 -14.05 0.97
N PHE A 82 0.22 -14.23 1.71
CA PHE A 82 0.37 -15.31 2.68
C PHE A 82 -0.58 -15.11 3.86
N THR A 83 -1.57 -15.98 3.95
CA THR A 83 -2.58 -15.95 5.02
C THR A 83 -2.15 -16.86 6.17
N TYR A 84 -1.06 -16.54 6.85
CA TYR A 84 -0.49 -17.38 7.92
C TYR A 84 -1.20 -17.28 9.26
N LEU A 85 -1.97 -16.21 9.53
CA LEU A 85 -2.84 -16.10 10.70
C LEU A 85 -4.26 -16.53 10.36
N GLU A 86 -4.97 -17.08 11.35
CA GLU A 86 -6.37 -17.45 11.20
C GLU A 86 -7.24 -16.23 10.81
N PRO A 87 -7.91 -16.25 9.64
CA PRO A 87 -8.68 -15.10 9.15
C PRO A 87 -9.78 -14.64 10.11
N ALA A 88 -10.49 -15.57 10.74
CA ALA A 88 -11.57 -15.25 11.68
C ALA A 88 -11.07 -14.43 12.88
N ARG A 89 -9.88 -14.76 13.41
CA ARG A 89 -9.24 -14.03 14.50
C ARG A 89 -8.78 -12.62 14.08
N CYS A 90 -8.44 -12.45 12.80
CA CYS A 90 -7.98 -11.18 12.25
C CYS A 90 -9.13 -10.21 11.92
N THR A 91 -10.39 -10.63 12.01
CA THR A 91 -11.57 -9.80 11.73
C THR A 91 -11.66 -8.61 12.69
N SER A 92 -11.89 -7.41 12.15
CA SER A 92 -12.00 -6.15 12.90
C SER A 92 -10.73 -5.78 13.70
N THR A 93 -9.57 -6.26 13.28
CA THR A 93 -8.27 -5.92 13.87
C THR A 93 -7.42 -5.12 12.91
N THR A 94 -6.52 -4.31 13.48
CA THR A 94 -5.46 -3.61 12.75
C THR A 94 -4.19 -4.48 12.66
N VAL A 95 -3.21 -4.04 11.89
CA VAL A 95 -1.87 -4.68 11.87
C VAL A 95 -1.24 -4.66 13.26
N ALA A 96 -1.38 -3.56 14.00
CA ALA A 96 -0.84 -3.41 15.36
C ALA A 96 -1.44 -4.43 16.33
N ASP A 97 -2.75 -4.67 16.26
CA ASP A 97 -3.45 -5.63 17.14
C ASP A 97 -2.95 -7.07 16.95
N ARG A 98 -2.42 -7.39 15.76
CA ARG A 98 -1.94 -8.74 15.40
C ARG A 98 -0.49 -8.99 15.77
N ARG A 99 0.25 -7.98 16.23
CA ARG A 99 1.70 -8.04 16.45
C ARG A 99 2.14 -9.27 17.26
N GLU A 100 1.54 -9.50 18.40
CA GLU A 100 1.87 -10.64 19.26
C GLU A 100 1.64 -11.99 18.57
N TRP A 101 0.57 -12.08 17.77
CA TRP A 101 0.25 -13.31 17.03
C TRP A 101 1.26 -13.55 15.89
N VAL A 102 1.68 -12.47 15.24
CA VAL A 102 2.72 -12.51 14.19
C VAL A 102 4.03 -12.97 14.78
N GLU A 103 4.49 -12.35 15.88
CA GLU A 103 5.72 -12.73 16.59
C GLU A 103 5.67 -14.19 17.05
N ALA A 104 4.56 -14.63 17.64
CA ALA A 104 4.38 -16.01 18.09
C ALA A 104 4.36 -17.02 16.94
N TYR A 105 3.81 -16.67 15.79
CA TYR A 105 3.83 -17.51 14.59
C TYR A 105 5.26 -17.73 14.10
N TRP A 106 6.01 -16.66 13.88
CA TRP A 106 7.38 -16.74 13.34
C TRP A 106 8.37 -17.37 14.32
N ALA A 107 8.19 -17.18 15.63
CA ALA A 107 9.02 -17.79 16.66
C ALA A 107 8.95 -19.32 16.70
N LYS A 108 7.87 -19.93 16.17
CA LYS A 108 7.76 -21.38 16.09
C LYS A 108 8.75 -22.01 15.10
N ALA A 109 9.08 -21.29 14.03
CA ALA A 109 9.92 -21.78 12.94
C ALA A 109 9.51 -23.16 12.43
N ASP A 110 8.19 -23.43 12.40
CA ASP A 110 7.60 -24.68 11.94
C ASP A 110 6.87 -24.46 10.62
N PRO A 111 7.45 -24.85 9.48
CA PRO A 111 6.87 -24.58 8.17
C PRO A 111 5.57 -25.35 7.89
N GLY A 112 5.29 -26.42 8.62
CA GLY A 112 4.03 -27.17 8.54
C GLY A 112 2.93 -26.62 9.44
N PHE A 113 3.22 -25.68 10.32
CA PHE A 113 2.26 -25.12 11.26
C PHE A 113 1.17 -24.31 10.57
N THR A 114 -0.09 -24.58 10.92
CA THR A 114 -1.27 -23.81 10.51
C THR A 114 -1.88 -23.18 11.76
N ASP A 115 -2.07 -21.85 11.76
CA ASP A 115 -2.52 -21.08 12.93
C ASP A 115 -4.01 -21.30 13.30
N GLY A 116 -4.81 -21.79 12.34
CA GLY A 116 -6.24 -22.06 12.53
C GLY A 116 -6.95 -22.31 11.21
N GLU A 117 -8.30 -22.33 11.26
CA GLU A 117 -9.12 -22.59 10.08
C GLU A 117 -8.97 -21.47 9.03
N GLY A 118 -8.68 -21.86 7.78
CA GLY A 118 -8.47 -20.94 6.67
C GLY A 118 -7.08 -20.28 6.65
N ALA A 119 -6.21 -20.56 7.61
CA ALA A 119 -4.80 -20.17 7.54
C ALA A 119 -4.00 -21.13 6.66
N GLU A 120 -2.99 -20.59 5.97
CA GLU A 120 -2.07 -21.32 5.10
C GLU A 120 -0.81 -21.67 5.88
N SER A 121 -0.25 -22.87 5.72
CA SER A 121 1.08 -23.19 6.23
C SER A 121 2.17 -22.55 5.38
N PHE A 122 3.37 -22.37 5.93
CA PHE A 122 4.49 -21.87 5.13
C PHE A 122 4.86 -22.82 4.00
N LEU A 123 4.72 -24.15 4.21
CA LEU A 123 4.93 -25.15 3.14
C LEU A 123 3.96 -24.94 1.97
N ASP A 124 2.67 -24.77 2.24
CA ASP A 124 1.66 -24.55 1.20
C ASP A 124 1.90 -23.24 0.45
N PHE A 125 2.26 -22.19 1.19
CA PHE A 125 2.60 -20.89 0.62
C PHE A 125 3.78 -20.97 -0.36
N ILE A 126 4.88 -21.64 0.04
CA ILE A 126 6.06 -21.81 -0.81
C ILE A 126 5.76 -22.75 -2.00
N ALA A 127 4.99 -23.82 -1.77
CA ALA A 127 4.55 -24.70 -2.87
C ALA A 127 3.74 -23.93 -3.92
N ARG A 128 2.87 -23.01 -3.48
CA ARG A 128 2.09 -22.13 -4.38
C ARG A 128 3.00 -21.17 -5.17
N ALA A 129 4.05 -20.64 -4.56
CA ALA A 129 5.04 -19.81 -5.24
C ALA A 129 5.87 -20.60 -6.26
N GLN A 130 6.20 -21.88 -5.97
CA GLN A 130 6.85 -22.80 -6.91
C GLN A 130 5.93 -23.10 -8.10
N SER A 131 4.69 -23.48 -7.86
CA SER A 131 3.69 -23.74 -8.91
C SER A 131 3.48 -22.53 -9.81
N PHE A 132 3.51 -21.31 -9.25
CA PHE A 132 3.47 -20.09 -10.04
C PHE A 132 4.64 -19.97 -11.02
N LEU A 133 5.87 -20.27 -10.60
CA LEU A 133 7.04 -20.26 -11.47
C LEU A 133 6.95 -21.32 -12.59
N GLU A 134 6.39 -22.49 -12.29
CA GLU A 134 6.13 -23.56 -13.27
C GLU A 134 5.09 -23.11 -14.30
N CYS A 135 3.94 -22.59 -13.83
CA CYS A 135 2.90 -22.02 -14.71
C CYS A 135 3.45 -20.92 -15.62
N LEU A 136 4.26 -20.02 -15.07
CA LEU A 136 4.90 -18.98 -15.87
C LEU A 136 5.86 -19.57 -16.93
N ALA A 137 6.63 -20.61 -16.60
CA ALA A 137 7.57 -21.22 -17.54
C ALA A 137 6.83 -21.84 -18.74
N GLU A 138 5.72 -22.51 -18.48
CA GLU A 138 4.91 -23.21 -19.49
C GLU A 138 4.00 -22.29 -20.28
N HIS A 139 3.58 -21.15 -19.73
CA HIS A 139 2.64 -20.25 -20.37
C HIS A 139 3.19 -19.70 -21.71
N PRO A 140 2.40 -19.64 -22.81
CA PRO A 140 2.90 -19.20 -24.12
C PRO A 140 3.27 -17.70 -24.18
N ALA A 141 2.66 -16.83 -23.37
CA ALA A 141 2.94 -15.40 -23.36
C ALA A 141 4.40 -15.13 -22.94
N GLN A 142 5.05 -14.20 -23.66
CA GLN A 142 6.46 -13.86 -23.42
C GLN A 142 6.65 -12.60 -22.57
N ASN A 143 5.64 -11.71 -22.50
CA ASN A 143 5.65 -10.49 -21.71
C ASN A 143 4.41 -10.47 -20.81
N ILE A 144 4.58 -10.81 -19.54
CA ILE A 144 3.50 -10.99 -18.58
C ILE A 144 3.63 -9.91 -17.49
N VAL A 145 2.52 -9.29 -17.12
CA VAL A 145 2.43 -8.45 -15.93
C VAL A 145 1.54 -9.14 -14.89
N THR A 146 2.00 -9.23 -13.65
CA THR A 146 1.26 -9.87 -12.56
C THR A 146 1.09 -8.92 -11.39
N TYR A 147 -0.11 -8.86 -10.85
CA TYR A 147 -0.48 -8.02 -9.70
C TYR A 147 -0.72 -8.90 -8.49
N SER A 148 0.13 -8.76 -7.49
CA SER A 148 0.17 -9.62 -6.33
C SER A 148 0.50 -8.82 -5.05
N HIS A 149 1.18 -9.42 -4.09
CA HIS A 149 1.40 -8.95 -2.74
C HIS A 149 2.86 -9.04 -2.35
N GLY A 150 3.26 -8.30 -1.30
CA GLY A 150 4.65 -8.19 -0.90
C GLY A 150 5.31 -9.52 -0.56
N GLN A 151 4.70 -10.31 0.31
CA GLN A 151 5.27 -11.59 0.74
C GLN A 151 5.29 -12.60 -0.40
N PHE A 152 4.25 -12.66 -1.25
CA PHE A 152 4.24 -13.56 -2.39
C PHE A 152 5.35 -13.24 -3.40
N ILE A 153 5.54 -11.95 -3.72
CA ILE A 153 6.62 -11.50 -4.60
C ILE A 153 7.98 -11.87 -4.02
N ASN A 154 8.16 -11.69 -2.71
CA ASN A 154 9.39 -12.06 -2.02
C ASN A 154 9.61 -13.56 -1.96
N ALA A 155 8.57 -14.39 -1.82
CA ALA A 155 8.69 -15.83 -1.88
C ALA A 155 9.20 -16.31 -3.24
N VAL A 156 8.63 -15.76 -4.32
CA VAL A 156 9.09 -16.05 -5.70
C VAL A 156 10.55 -15.63 -5.90
N ALA A 157 10.92 -14.44 -5.47
CA ALA A 157 12.29 -13.93 -5.61
C ALA A 157 13.28 -14.75 -4.76
N TRP A 158 12.93 -15.07 -3.53
CA TRP A 158 13.73 -15.91 -2.63
C TRP A 158 13.98 -17.30 -3.19
N LEU A 159 12.97 -17.97 -3.74
CA LEU A 159 13.13 -19.27 -4.40
C LEU A 159 14.13 -19.22 -5.56
N ILE A 160 14.14 -18.14 -6.34
CA ILE A 160 15.07 -17.96 -7.46
C ILE A 160 16.49 -17.69 -6.98
N GLU A 161 16.66 -16.84 -5.97
CA GLU A 161 17.96 -16.38 -5.50
C GLU A 161 18.63 -17.38 -4.54
N ARG A 162 17.87 -17.91 -3.58
CA ARG A 162 18.40 -18.81 -2.53
C ARG A 162 18.44 -20.28 -2.96
N LYS A 163 17.49 -20.71 -3.79
CA LYS A 163 17.37 -22.10 -4.28
C LYS A 163 17.43 -23.12 -3.13
N PRO A 164 16.54 -23.01 -2.14
CA PRO A 164 16.59 -23.88 -0.96
C PRO A 164 16.46 -25.35 -1.38
N LEU A 165 17.26 -26.23 -0.77
CA LEU A 165 17.21 -27.67 -1.03
C LEU A 165 15.99 -28.35 -0.40
N GLY A 166 15.42 -27.73 0.62
CA GLY A 166 14.21 -28.17 1.33
C GLY A 166 13.62 -27.00 2.11
N ILE A 167 12.37 -27.15 2.52
CA ILE A 167 11.63 -26.12 3.28
C ILE A 167 11.46 -26.62 4.71
N ASP A 168 12.48 -26.38 5.52
CA ASP A 168 12.51 -26.66 6.97
C ASP A 168 12.42 -25.37 7.80
N GLY A 169 12.54 -25.49 9.13
CA GLY A 169 12.52 -24.34 10.02
C GLY A 169 13.63 -23.31 9.74
N GLY A 170 14.80 -23.78 9.32
CA GLY A 170 15.92 -22.90 8.95
C GLY A 170 15.60 -22.11 7.67
N ALA A 171 15.00 -22.76 6.67
CA ALA A 171 14.55 -22.10 5.44
C ALA A 171 13.44 -21.08 5.72
N MET A 172 12.53 -21.36 6.67
CA MET A 172 11.49 -20.42 7.09
C MET A 172 12.07 -19.19 7.76
N VAL A 173 13.11 -19.34 8.59
CA VAL A 173 13.82 -18.21 9.22
C VAL A 173 14.57 -17.39 8.16
N ASP A 174 15.34 -18.03 7.27
CA ASP A 174 16.05 -17.33 6.17
C ASP A 174 15.08 -16.57 5.27
N TRP A 175 13.90 -17.14 4.97
CA TRP A 175 12.90 -16.44 4.19
C TRP A 175 12.34 -15.20 4.94
N ARG A 176 12.11 -15.33 6.25
CA ARG A 176 11.63 -14.18 7.05
C ARG A 176 12.64 -13.04 7.07
N GLU A 177 13.91 -13.33 7.27
CA GLU A 177 14.99 -12.34 7.19
C GLU A 177 15.08 -11.71 5.78
N TYR A 178 14.96 -12.55 4.76
CA TYR A 178 14.97 -12.08 3.38
C TYR A 178 13.77 -11.15 3.08
N GLU A 179 12.57 -11.49 3.54
CA GLU A 179 11.35 -10.70 3.34
C GLU A 179 11.46 -9.33 4.00
N ILE A 180 11.96 -9.30 5.23
CA ILE A 180 12.23 -8.07 5.97
C ILE A 180 13.24 -7.18 5.24
N ALA A 181 14.34 -7.77 4.75
CA ALA A 181 15.40 -7.04 4.07
C ALA A 181 14.99 -6.55 2.66
N ASN A 182 13.94 -7.10 2.07
CA ASN A 182 13.55 -6.86 0.70
C ASN A 182 12.08 -6.41 0.57
N HIS A 183 11.69 -5.44 1.40
CA HIS A 183 10.34 -4.89 1.33
C HIS A 183 9.99 -4.41 -0.08
N VAL A 184 8.78 -4.77 -0.55
CA VAL A 184 8.24 -4.33 -1.83
C VAL A 184 7.21 -3.23 -1.57
N PRO A 185 7.46 -1.96 -1.90
CA PRO A 185 6.50 -0.88 -1.68
C PRO A 185 5.23 -1.05 -2.54
N ASN A 186 4.16 -0.31 -2.20
CA ASN A 186 2.94 -0.30 -3.02
C ASN A 186 3.27 0.09 -4.47
N CYS A 187 2.73 -0.65 -5.44
CA CYS A 187 3.09 -0.57 -6.86
C CYS A 187 4.58 -0.82 -7.17
N GLY A 188 5.37 -1.27 -6.19
CA GLY A 188 6.75 -1.69 -6.38
C GLY A 188 6.84 -2.91 -7.30
N GLN A 189 7.95 -3.00 -8.05
CA GLN A 189 8.11 -3.95 -9.14
C GLN A 189 9.32 -4.85 -8.94
N CYS A 190 9.12 -6.14 -9.17
CA CYS A 190 10.17 -7.14 -9.30
C CYS A 190 10.11 -7.75 -10.71
N LEU A 191 11.24 -7.76 -11.41
CA LEU A 191 11.33 -8.26 -12.79
C LEU A 191 11.92 -9.67 -12.79
N LEU A 192 11.20 -10.62 -13.38
CA LEU A 192 11.69 -11.96 -13.64
C LEU A 192 12.01 -12.12 -15.12
N SER A 193 13.02 -12.89 -15.43
CA SER A 193 13.33 -13.29 -16.78
C SER A 193 13.82 -14.74 -16.84
N ILE A 194 13.44 -15.45 -17.90
CA ILE A 194 13.98 -16.76 -18.22
C ILE A 194 14.46 -16.76 -19.66
N ASP A 195 15.69 -17.17 -19.84
CA ASP A 195 16.29 -17.36 -21.15
C ASP A 195 16.27 -18.89 -21.45
N PRO A 196 15.67 -19.31 -22.56
CA PRO A 196 15.62 -20.74 -22.93
C PRO A 196 17.00 -21.41 -23.01
N GLU A 197 18.05 -20.63 -23.34
CA GLU A 197 19.43 -21.14 -23.46
C GLU A 197 20.18 -21.16 -22.12
N LYS A 198 19.65 -20.51 -21.09
CA LYS A 198 20.27 -20.40 -19.77
C LYS A 198 19.34 -21.01 -18.73
N ALA A 199 19.79 -22.04 -18.06
CA ALA A 199 18.98 -22.73 -17.05
C ALA A 199 18.53 -21.78 -15.92
N GLY A 200 17.20 -21.65 -15.76
CA GLY A 200 16.54 -21.07 -14.59
C GLY A 200 16.14 -19.60 -14.70
N TRP A 201 15.28 -19.22 -13.78
CA TRP A 201 14.78 -17.86 -13.59
C TRP A 201 15.88 -16.95 -13.05
N ARG A 202 15.79 -15.69 -13.42
CA ARG A 202 16.57 -14.58 -12.86
C ARG A 202 15.63 -13.53 -12.32
N VAL A 203 16.01 -12.91 -11.23
CA VAL A 203 15.28 -11.82 -10.62
C VAL A 203 16.10 -10.53 -10.70
N SER A 204 15.42 -9.41 -10.93
CA SER A 204 15.99 -8.07 -10.85
C SER A 204 14.96 -7.17 -10.18
N ARG A 205 15.36 -6.52 -9.10
CA ARG A 205 14.53 -5.52 -8.44
C ARG A 205 14.75 -4.18 -9.13
N SER A 206 13.69 -3.59 -9.62
CA SER A 206 13.77 -2.20 -10.09
C SER A 206 13.97 -1.33 -8.86
N ALA A 207 15.09 -0.61 -8.80
CA ALA A 207 15.13 0.53 -7.89
C ALA A 207 13.95 1.42 -8.26
N THR A 208 12.99 1.53 -7.36
CA THR A 208 11.78 2.34 -7.55
C THR A 208 12.19 3.80 -7.71
N LYS A 209 12.46 4.20 -8.95
CA LYS A 209 12.29 5.60 -9.31
C LYS A 209 10.79 5.74 -9.49
N GLU A 210 10.16 6.49 -8.60
CA GLU A 210 8.81 6.98 -8.84
C GLU A 210 8.71 7.47 -10.27
N PRO A 211 7.62 7.18 -11.01
CA PRO A 211 7.46 7.68 -12.36
C PRO A 211 7.54 9.21 -12.30
N ARG A 212 8.63 9.78 -12.81
CA ARG A 212 8.74 11.22 -12.98
C ARG A 212 7.63 11.63 -13.93
N MET A 213 6.75 12.48 -13.46
CA MET A 213 5.82 13.21 -14.31
C MET A 213 6.63 14.13 -15.22
N ASP A 214 7.01 13.62 -16.39
CA ASP A 214 7.49 14.48 -17.46
C ASP A 214 6.26 15.06 -18.17
N ALA A 215 6.09 16.38 -18.07
CA ALA A 215 4.90 17.13 -18.46
C ALA A 215 4.60 17.14 -19.99
N THR A 216 5.15 16.20 -20.76
CA THR A 216 5.06 16.20 -22.23
C THR A 216 4.50 14.93 -22.84
N TRP A 217 3.75 14.11 -22.08
CA TRP A 217 3.21 12.88 -22.66
C TRP A 217 1.96 13.15 -23.51
N ARG A 218 2.05 12.85 -24.80
CA ARG A 218 0.91 12.88 -25.75
C ARG A 218 0.50 11.46 -26.11
N VAL A 219 -0.75 11.10 -25.81
CA VAL A 219 -1.38 9.91 -26.37
C VAL A 219 -1.56 10.13 -27.89
N PRO A 220 -1.04 9.25 -28.78
CA PRO A 220 -1.29 9.38 -30.19
C PRO A 220 -2.81 9.21 -30.46
N GLY A 221 -3.48 10.29 -30.88
CA GLY A 221 -4.84 10.25 -31.41
C GLY A 221 -5.92 10.99 -30.65
N ARG A 222 -5.65 11.60 -29.49
CA ARG A 222 -6.63 12.48 -28.83
C ARG A 222 -5.97 13.73 -28.25
N ALA A 223 -6.35 14.88 -28.77
CA ALA A 223 -6.01 16.18 -28.18
C ALA A 223 -6.97 16.43 -27.00
N TYR A 224 -6.46 16.32 -25.77
CA TYR A 224 -7.19 16.79 -24.61
C TYR A 224 -6.90 18.28 -24.40
N GLN A 225 -7.94 19.10 -24.57
CA GLN A 225 -7.91 20.47 -24.05
C GLN A 225 -8.25 20.41 -22.56
N VAL A 226 -7.27 20.79 -21.73
CA VAL A 226 -7.44 20.92 -20.27
C VAL A 226 -8.25 22.16 -19.99
N THR A 227 -9.57 22.03 -19.93
CA THR A 227 -10.50 23.07 -19.44
C THR A 227 -11.67 22.47 -18.66
N ARG A 228 -11.45 21.41 -17.86
CA ARG A 228 -12.49 20.88 -16.97
C ARG A 228 -11.90 20.50 -15.61
N ASP A 229 -12.70 20.76 -14.59
CA ASP A 229 -12.47 20.48 -13.19
C ASP A 229 -11.98 19.03 -12.98
N PRO A 230 -10.81 18.81 -12.35
CA PRO A 230 -10.24 17.48 -12.13
C PRO A 230 -11.14 16.53 -11.33
N GLU A 231 -11.97 17.06 -10.41
CA GLU A 231 -12.90 16.25 -9.62
C GLU A 231 -14.03 15.65 -10.48
N ARG A 232 -14.47 16.37 -11.49
CA ARG A 232 -15.54 15.92 -12.38
C ARG A 232 -15.07 14.84 -13.36
N LEU A 233 -13.84 14.94 -13.83
CA LEU A 233 -13.19 13.90 -14.66
C LEU A 233 -13.04 12.57 -13.90
N LEU A 234 -12.65 12.62 -12.63
CA LEU A 234 -12.51 11.43 -11.77
C LEU A 234 -13.86 10.70 -11.55
N ILE A 235 -14.97 11.44 -11.47
CA ILE A 235 -16.31 10.86 -11.27
C ILE A 235 -16.84 10.25 -12.57
N GLU A 236 -16.65 10.91 -13.70
CA GLU A 236 -17.09 10.42 -15.02
C GLU A 236 -16.29 9.16 -15.45
N GLU A 237 -14.95 9.15 -15.27
CA GLU A 237 -14.11 7.98 -15.53
C GLU A 237 -14.43 6.81 -14.60
N ARG A 238 -14.80 7.08 -13.34
CA ARG A 238 -15.19 6.06 -12.36
C ARG A 238 -16.51 5.38 -12.74
N ALA A 239 -17.49 6.15 -13.23
CA ALA A 239 -18.75 5.60 -13.69
C ALA A 239 -18.59 4.73 -14.94
N GLU A 240 -17.77 5.16 -15.92
CA GLU A 240 -17.45 4.39 -17.11
C GLU A 240 -16.67 3.10 -16.80
N THR A 241 -15.73 3.16 -15.85
CA THR A 241 -14.92 2.01 -15.44
C THR A 241 -15.77 0.96 -14.70
N LEU A 242 -16.69 1.38 -13.85
CA LEU A 242 -17.62 0.49 -13.14
C LEU A 242 -18.64 -0.14 -14.12
N ALA A 243 -19.13 0.61 -15.08
CA ALA A 243 -20.02 0.10 -16.12
C ALA A 243 -19.31 -0.93 -17.02
N ALA A 244 -18.04 -0.69 -17.38
CA ALA A 244 -17.21 -1.64 -18.12
C ALA A 244 -16.90 -2.93 -17.33
N ALA A 245 -16.87 -2.86 -16.00
CA ALA A 245 -16.67 -3.99 -15.10
C ALA A 245 -17.96 -4.77 -14.80
N GLY A 246 -19.10 -4.42 -15.44
CA GLY A 246 -20.39 -5.12 -15.30
C GLY A 246 -21.20 -4.74 -14.06
N TYR A 247 -20.84 -3.65 -13.38
CA TYR A 247 -21.68 -3.09 -12.33
C TYR A 247 -22.79 -2.26 -12.98
N PRO A 248 -24.07 -2.45 -12.59
CA PRO A 248 -25.15 -1.63 -13.12
C PRO A 248 -24.88 -0.15 -12.76
N PRO A 249 -25.18 0.78 -13.70
CA PRO A 249 -25.12 2.20 -13.37
C PRO A 249 -26.08 2.47 -12.24
N PRO A 250 -25.77 3.40 -11.32
CA PRO A 250 -26.74 3.85 -10.32
C PRO A 250 -28.00 4.35 -11.05
N ASP A 251 -29.17 3.95 -10.56
CA ASP A 251 -30.48 4.23 -11.18
C ASP A 251 -30.84 5.72 -11.27
N GLU A 252 -29.93 6.62 -10.86
CA GLU A 252 -30.14 8.07 -10.86
C GLU A 252 -28.99 8.82 -11.56
N ASP A 253 -29.33 9.94 -12.19
CA ASP A 253 -28.42 10.86 -12.90
C ASP A 253 -27.20 11.21 -12.03
N PRO A 254 -25.95 10.98 -12.49
CA PRO A 254 -24.73 11.31 -11.78
C PRO A 254 -24.67 12.77 -11.29
N ALA A 255 -25.32 13.69 -11.98
CA ALA A 255 -25.43 15.09 -11.59
C ALA A 255 -26.26 15.28 -10.30
N MET A 256 -27.31 14.47 -10.11
CA MET A 256 -28.14 14.51 -8.89
C MET A 256 -27.40 13.96 -7.67
N TYR A 257 -26.57 12.93 -7.87
CA TYR A 257 -25.77 12.34 -6.79
C TYR A 257 -24.69 13.29 -6.28
N THR A 258 -24.08 14.04 -7.19
CA THR A 258 -23.09 15.09 -6.85
C THR A 258 -23.74 16.25 -6.10
N GLU A 259 -24.92 16.68 -6.51
CA GLU A 259 -25.67 17.76 -5.84
C GLU A 259 -26.15 17.32 -4.45
N GLN A 260 -26.54 16.06 -4.28
CA GLN A 260 -27.00 15.53 -3.00
C GLN A 260 -25.86 15.42 -1.99
N ILE A 261 -24.68 14.90 -2.40
CA ILE A 261 -23.47 14.86 -1.57
C ILE A 261 -23.02 16.28 -1.18
N LEU A 262 -23.01 17.22 -2.12
CA LEU A 262 -22.66 18.61 -1.86
C LEU A 262 -23.67 19.31 -0.94
N LYS A 263 -24.95 18.95 -1.03
CA LYS A 263 -26.02 19.49 -0.20
C LYS A 263 -25.95 18.95 1.22
N GLU A 264 -25.66 17.66 1.39
CA GLU A 264 -25.46 17.02 2.69
C GLU A 264 -24.19 17.52 3.37
N THR A 265 -23.10 17.72 2.62
CA THR A 265 -21.85 18.29 3.12
C THR A 265 -22.05 19.75 3.57
N ARG A 266 -22.83 20.57 2.82
CA ARG A 266 -23.17 21.95 3.20
C ARG A 266 -24.18 22.05 4.36
N ALA A 267 -25.09 21.07 4.49
CA ALA A 267 -26.03 20.99 5.60
C ALA A 267 -25.31 20.65 6.92
N THR A 268 -24.35 19.74 6.87
CA THR A 268 -23.54 19.35 8.03
C THR A 268 -22.63 20.49 8.49
N ALA A 269 -22.05 21.24 7.55
CA ALA A 269 -21.23 22.43 7.86
C ALA A 269 -22.05 23.58 8.47
N ARG A 270 -23.33 23.72 8.13
CA ARG A 270 -24.23 24.76 8.71
C ARG A 270 -24.79 24.37 10.08
N SER A 271 -24.93 23.09 10.38
CA SER A 271 -25.39 22.59 11.68
C SER A 271 -24.38 22.77 12.80
N SER A 272 -23.10 23.00 12.47
CA SER A 272 -22.02 23.22 13.44
C SER A 272 -21.86 24.68 13.88
N GLN A 273 -22.71 25.59 13.44
CA GLN A 273 -22.60 27.05 13.74
C GLN A 273 -23.69 27.60 14.65
N VAL A 274 -24.40 26.79 15.41
CA VAL A 274 -25.34 27.34 16.42
C VAL A 274 -24.87 26.94 17.82
N GLY A 275 -24.22 27.88 18.41
CA GLY A 275 -24.14 28.28 19.81
C GLY A 275 -23.96 27.21 20.89
N SER A 276 -22.78 27.16 21.53
CA SER A 276 -22.69 26.93 22.97
C SER A 276 -21.47 27.65 23.55
N VAL A 277 -21.76 28.32 24.61
CA VAL A 277 -20.98 28.88 25.73
C VAL A 277 -19.55 28.40 25.85
N ILE A 278 -18.63 29.34 25.98
CA ILE A 278 -17.20 29.23 26.22
C ILE A 278 -16.94 28.49 27.54
N GLU A 279 -16.61 27.21 27.48
CA GLU A 279 -15.76 26.59 28.46
C GLU A 279 -14.35 26.43 27.83
N ASN A 280 -13.34 26.93 28.54
CA ASN A 280 -11.91 26.85 28.16
C ASN A 280 -11.41 25.40 28.19
N THR A 281 -11.77 24.61 27.20
CA THR A 281 -11.05 23.38 26.85
C THR A 281 -9.92 23.77 25.87
N PRO A 282 -8.66 23.30 26.08
CA PRO A 282 -7.61 23.56 25.10
C PRO A 282 -8.05 22.97 23.75
N SER A 283 -8.08 23.81 22.71
CA SER A 283 -8.48 23.37 21.38
C SER A 283 -7.59 22.22 20.91
N GLU A 284 -8.17 21.16 20.36
CA GLU A 284 -7.43 20.03 19.76
C GLU A 284 -6.47 20.53 18.69
N LEU A 285 -5.32 19.82 18.52
CA LEU A 285 -4.41 20.09 17.42
C LEU A 285 -5.01 19.59 16.10
N SER A 286 -4.78 20.33 15.03
CA SER A 286 -5.11 19.87 13.69
C SER A 286 -3.91 19.13 13.04
N ALA A 287 -4.18 18.20 12.12
CA ALA A 287 -3.15 17.53 11.33
C ALA A 287 -2.24 18.53 10.59
N ARG A 288 -2.76 19.69 10.17
CA ARG A 288 -1.98 20.75 9.51
C ARG A 288 -0.97 21.40 10.43
N GLU A 289 -1.31 21.63 11.71
CA GLU A 289 -0.36 22.17 12.70
C GLU A 289 0.77 21.19 12.96
N VAL A 290 0.47 19.90 13.07
CA VAL A 290 1.50 18.84 13.24
C VAL A 290 2.35 18.72 11.98
N CYS A 291 1.74 18.71 10.79
CA CYS A 291 2.47 18.72 9.51
C CYS A 291 3.43 19.92 9.42
N GLN A 292 3.03 21.09 9.88
CA GLN A 292 3.89 22.28 9.86
C GLN A 292 5.14 22.08 10.75
N VAL A 293 4.99 21.46 11.91
CA VAL A 293 6.13 21.15 12.79
C VAL A 293 7.09 20.17 12.12
N LEU A 294 6.56 19.09 11.50
CA LEU A 294 7.36 18.12 10.76
C LEU A 294 8.08 18.76 9.55
N ARG A 295 7.38 19.65 8.83
CA ARG A 295 7.95 20.42 7.72
C ARG A 295 9.11 21.30 8.17
N GLU A 296 9.00 21.96 9.30
CA GLU A 296 10.08 22.79 9.85
C GLU A 296 11.31 21.97 10.23
N VAL A 297 11.14 20.72 10.64
CA VAL A 297 12.25 19.76 10.85
C VAL A 297 12.92 19.44 9.50
N THR A 298 12.18 19.20 8.42
CA THR A 298 12.77 18.87 7.11
C THR A 298 13.56 20.02 6.51
N PHE A 299 13.25 21.27 6.88
CA PHE A 299 13.99 22.47 6.49
C PHE A 299 15.06 22.89 7.50
N GLU A 300 15.38 22.01 8.48
CA GLU A 300 16.37 22.28 9.54
C GLU A 300 16.09 23.55 10.37
N ARG A 301 14.81 23.94 10.44
CA ARG A 301 14.35 25.10 11.23
C ARG A 301 14.03 24.72 12.66
N ARG A 302 13.81 23.44 12.93
CA ARG A 302 13.61 22.86 14.27
C ARG A 302 14.49 21.64 14.46
N THR A 303 14.95 21.43 15.69
CA THR A 303 15.78 20.29 16.06
C THR A 303 14.89 19.15 16.55
N MET A 304 15.08 17.97 15.95
CA MET A 304 14.43 16.72 16.34
C MET A 304 15.42 15.85 17.11
N THR A 305 14.96 15.22 18.17
CA THR A 305 15.74 14.30 19.00
C THR A 305 14.96 13.02 19.28
N LYS A 306 15.68 11.91 19.39
CA LYS A 306 15.10 10.61 19.72
C LYS A 306 14.61 10.55 21.16
N VAL A 307 13.40 10.02 21.37
CA VAL A 307 12.83 9.69 22.70
C VAL A 307 12.74 8.17 22.87
N SER A 308 12.49 7.42 21.81
CA SER A 308 12.48 5.96 21.81
C SER A 308 13.82 5.40 22.28
N GLN A 309 13.81 4.25 22.98
CA GLN A 309 15.04 3.56 23.37
C GLN A 309 15.70 2.87 22.18
N ALA A 310 14.90 2.20 21.34
CA ALA A 310 15.36 1.56 20.13
C ALA A 310 15.68 2.60 19.03
N SER A 311 16.62 2.28 18.14
CA SER A 311 16.85 3.04 16.91
C SER A 311 15.73 2.77 15.88
N TRP A 312 15.67 3.59 14.83
CA TRP A 312 14.71 3.37 13.75
C TRP A 312 14.83 1.97 13.13
N ASP A 313 16.05 1.52 12.87
CA ASP A 313 16.36 0.23 12.23
C ASP A 313 16.05 -0.99 13.14
N GLU A 314 16.01 -0.78 14.45
CA GLU A 314 15.65 -1.82 15.42
C GLU A 314 14.13 -2.03 15.54
N ILE A 315 13.34 -1.12 14.97
CA ILE A 315 11.87 -1.18 14.97
C ILE A 315 11.39 -1.63 13.60
N TYR A 316 11.12 -2.92 13.46
CA TYR A 316 10.60 -3.47 12.20
C TYR A 316 9.19 -2.97 11.84
N ALA A 317 8.30 -2.94 12.83
CA ALA A 317 6.97 -2.35 12.74
C ALA A 317 6.58 -1.85 14.13
N GLY A 318 6.38 -0.55 14.29
CA GLY A 318 6.07 0.03 15.58
C GLY A 318 6.30 1.53 15.67
N HIS A 319 6.15 2.04 16.89
CA HIS A 319 6.20 3.47 17.15
C HIS A 319 7.62 3.95 17.44
N PHE A 320 8.05 4.93 16.66
CA PHE A 320 9.26 5.69 16.91
C PHE A 320 8.89 7.07 17.43
N VAL A 321 9.22 7.34 18.68
CA VAL A 321 8.85 8.59 19.33
C VAL A 321 10.01 9.57 19.28
N VAL A 322 9.72 10.77 18.80
CA VAL A 322 10.67 11.88 18.75
C VAL A 322 10.18 13.08 19.53
N SER A 323 11.11 13.92 19.94
CA SER A 323 10.83 15.25 20.48
C SER A 323 11.34 16.32 19.53
N VAL A 324 10.49 17.30 19.24
CA VAL A 324 10.82 18.46 18.42
C VAL A 324 10.56 19.72 19.27
N GLU A 325 11.59 20.19 19.96
CA GLU A 325 11.52 21.41 20.77
C GLU A 325 10.30 21.46 21.71
N GLY A 326 10.08 20.36 22.44
CA GLY A 326 8.96 20.22 23.40
C GLY A 326 7.71 19.59 22.82
N TRP A 327 7.58 19.47 21.51
CA TRP A 327 6.58 18.61 20.87
C TRP A 327 6.98 17.16 21.03
N ARG A 328 6.03 16.29 21.37
CA ARG A 328 6.22 14.82 21.38
C ARG A 328 5.42 14.21 20.24
N ILE A 329 6.09 13.56 19.32
CA ILE A 329 5.49 13.02 18.10
C ILE A 329 5.79 11.53 18.03
N SER A 330 4.73 10.72 17.93
CA SER A 330 4.79 9.28 17.71
C SER A 330 4.58 9.01 16.23
N ILE A 331 5.58 8.43 15.59
CA ILE A 331 5.59 8.10 14.17
C ILE A 331 5.61 6.59 14.04
N TYR A 332 4.77 6.04 13.18
CA TYR A 332 4.76 4.62 12.91
C TYR A 332 5.77 4.28 11.81
N ASN A 333 6.68 3.38 12.16
CA ASN A 333 7.61 2.76 11.24
C ASN A 333 7.00 1.45 10.75
N ASP A 334 6.82 1.28 9.45
CA ASP A 334 6.43 0.01 8.84
C ASP A 334 7.56 -0.46 7.91
N CYS A 335 8.27 -1.51 8.35
CA CYS A 335 9.32 -2.14 7.55
C CYS A 335 10.39 -1.15 7.07
N ASP A 336 10.95 -0.38 8.00
CA ASP A 336 11.96 0.65 7.73
C ASP A 336 11.47 1.83 6.87
N THR A 337 10.15 2.05 6.79
CA THR A 337 9.53 3.18 6.10
C THR A 337 8.69 4.02 7.06
N LEU A 338 8.73 5.34 6.87
CA LEU A 338 7.83 6.27 7.53
C LEU A 338 6.41 6.03 6.98
N ASP A 339 5.51 5.49 7.81
CA ASP A 339 4.14 5.20 7.37
C ASP A 339 3.20 6.36 7.73
N TYR A 340 2.98 6.62 9.02
CA TYR A 340 2.09 7.71 9.45
C TYR A 340 2.48 8.29 10.81
N CYS A 341 1.92 9.47 11.14
CA CYS A 341 1.97 10.03 12.48
C CYS A 341 0.78 9.50 13.29
N GLU A 342 1.03 8.86 14.43
CA GLU A 342 -0.03 8.29 15.27
C GLU A 342 -0.56 9.29 16.29
N GLU A 343 0.34 9.96 16.99
CA GLU A 343 -0.01 10.91 18.04
C GLU A 343 0.97 12.08 18.05
N CYS A 344 0.47 13.24 18.37
CA CYS A 344 1.29 14.42 18.64
C CYS A 344 0.76 15.18 19.86
N VAL A 345 1.69 15.59 20.72
CA VAL A 345 1.41 16.42 21.89
C VAL A 345 2.26 17.67 21.80
N SER A 346 1.62 18.85 21.82
CA SER A 346 2.33 20.13 21.82
C SER A 346 2.93 20.45 23.20
N PRO A 347 3.85 21.43 23.29
CA PRO A 347 4.40 21.91 24.55
C PRO A 347 3.34 22.40 25.55
N GLU A 348 2.22 22.91 25.04
CA GLU A 348 1.09 23.40 25.84
C GLU A 348 0.12 22.28 26.26
N GLY A 349 0.40 21.01 25.88
CA GLY A 349 -0.41 19.85 26.20
C GLY A 349 -1.62 19.61 25.29
N ARG A 350 -1.74 20.35 24.18
CA ARG A 350 -2.74 20.09 23.14
C ARG A 350 -2.37 18.78 22.44
N ARG A 351 -3.39 17.99 22.06
CA ARG A 351 -3.17 16.67 21.46
C ARG A 351 -3.80 16.58 20.07
N TRP A 352 -3.12 15.82 19.23
CA TRP A 352 -3.66 15.27 17.99
C TRP A 352 -3.39 13.77 18.02
N SER A 353 -4.36 12.95 17.57
CA SER A 353 -4.16 11.53 17.33
C SER A 353 -4.88 11.15 16.05
N PHE A 354 -4.41 10.10 15.41
CA PHE A 354 -5.01 9.58 14.17
C PHE A 354 -6.49 9.24 14.32
N ASP A 355 -6.93 8.85 15.53
CA ASP A 355 -8.33 8.52 15.85
C ASP A 355 -9.17 9.75 16.27
N ALA A 356 -8.57 10.92 16.50
CA ALA A 356 -9.28 12.08 17.03
C ALA A 356 -10.06 12.83 15.95
N GLY A 357 -11.11 12.22 15.41
CA GLY A 357 -12.29 12.94 14.96
C GLY A 357 -12.19 13.79 13.69
N ASP A 358 -11.09 13.80 12.96
CA ASP A 358 -11.12 14.26 11.59
C ASP A 358 -11.80 13.17 10.74
N ARG A 359 -13.02 13.43 10.30
CA ARG A 359 -13.83 12.51 9.48
C ARG A 359 -13.15 12.07 8.18
N PHE A 360 -12.02 12.66 7.85
CA PHE A 360 -11.23 12.39 6.66
C PHE A 360 -9.88 11.75 6.98
N GLY A 361 -9.55 11.49 8.27
CA GLY A 361 -8.35 10.77 8.67
C GLY A 361 -7.05 11.33 8.05
N THR A 362 -6.93 12.66 8.01
CA THR A 362 -5.78 13.29 7.35
C THR A 362 -4.56 13.13 8.24
N ASP A 363 -3.68 12.20 7.90
CA ASP A 363 -2.38 12.03 8.54
C ASP A 363 -1.48 13.25 8.28
N PRO A 364 -0.83 13.83 9.32
CA PRO A 364 0.14 14.91 9.17
C PRO A 364 1.27 14.61 8.18
N THR A 365 1.75 13.37 8.10
CA THR A 365 2.83 12.97 7.17
C THR A 365 2.36 12.92 5.73
N ALA A 366 1.09 12.57 5.49
CA ALA A 366 0.49 12.59 4.17
C ALA A 366 0.30 14.01 3.59
N LEU A 367 0.37 15.05 4.43
CA LEU A 367 0.35 16.46 4.00
C LEU A 367 1.72 17.00 3.60
N LEU A 368 2.79 16.23 3.82
CA LEU A 368 4.14 16.57 3.38
C LEU A 368 4.27 16.32 1.87
N SER A 369 5.05 17.15 1.19
CA SER A 369 5.48 16.84 -0.18
C SER A 369 6.37 15.60 -0.17
N THR A 370 6.51 14.92 -1.31
CA THR A 370 7.38 13.74 -1.47
C THR A 370 8.80 14.00 -0.97
N TRP A 371 9.37 15.17 -1.28
CA TRP A 371 10.71 15.54 -0.82
C TRP A 371 10.77 15.74 0.70
N GLU A 372 9.77 16.40 1.30
CA GLU A 372 9.68 16.61 2.74
C GLU A 372 9.54 15.27 3.47
N HIS A 373 8.69 14.37 2.97
CA HIS A 373 8.48 13.04 3.54
C HIS A 373 9.77 12.20 3.52
N GLN A 374 10.45 12.11 2.37
CA GLN A 374 11.73 11.41 2.25
C GLN A 374 12.83 12.02 3.11
N THR A 375 12.84 13.35 3.24
CA THR A 375 13.80 14.05 4.10
C THR A 375 13.54 13.76 5.56
N LEU A 376 12.26 13.76 5.99
CA LEU A 376 11.87 13.40 7.36
C LEU A 376 12.26 11.96 7.67
N GLU A 377 11.95 11.01 6.79
CA GLU A 377 12.33 9.60 6.96
C GLU A 377 13.84 9.43 7.12
N ARG A 378 14.64 10.08 6.27
CA ARG A 378 16.10 10.07 6.37
C ARG A 378 16.60 10.65 7.70
N LEU A 379 15.95 11.70 8.21
CA LEU A 379 16.31 12.31 9.52
C LEU A 379 15.93 11.39 10.69
N LEU A 380 14.80 10.69 10.61
CA LEU A 380 14.39 9.70 11.61
C LEU A 380 15.37 8.52 11.67
N LYS A 381 15.82 8.01 10.52
CA LYS A 381 16.84 6.95 10.41
C LYS A 381 18.22 7.37 10.93
N ALA A 382 18.49 8.65 10.98
CA ALA A 382 19.76 9.18 11.49
C ALA A 382 19.79 9.41 13.02
N LEU A 383 18.66 9.24 13.73
CA LEU A 383 18.55 9.36 15.20
C LEU A 383 18.82 8.03 15.90
#